data_285ec9694a1bc756cdf9d21eb6558492
#
_entry.id   285ec9694a1bc756cdf9d21eb6558492
#
_cell.length_a   1.000
_cell.length_b   1.000
_cell.length_c   1.000
_cell.angle_alpha   90.00
_cell.angle_beta   90.00
_cell.angle_gamma   90.00
#
_symmetry.space_group_name_H-M   'P 1'
#
loop_
_entity.id
_entity.type
_entity.pdbx_description
1 polymer ?
#
loop_
_entity_poly.entity_id
_entity_poly.type
_entity_poly.pdbx_seq_one_letter_code
_entity_poly.pdbx_strand_id
1 'polypeptide(L)'
;MAGKRKTMEELREPDGTGESCRAYFHLPGLFEFYDLYQVFLPLFKKHREYFYDWCEIGSIYGAPADCLWGGGRVGGGEHTPEEALALTQEYGISARLTLSNSLLRKEHLTDARCNQLCRVFTKVQSPQSGVIIHSDLLLKYLQEQYPGFYYVSSTTKVLTQFSQLENELRRDEFQFVVPDFRLNKNFDRLRGLQPRLKDKVEFLCNECCWFGCADRKKCYEAVSRRNLSSTEPEFHCKSPGADEGYRFSRAMENPGFISVEDIQNRYMPMGFSNFKIEGRGLGSALILEFLLYYLTKPEYQIHVREDIYLDNMLDLF
;
A
#
# COMPACT_ATOMS: atom_id res chain seq x y z
N MET A 1 33.02 14.18 -4.83
CA MET A 1 33.09 12.83 -4.23
C MET A 1 31.65 12.33 -4.10
N ALA A 2 31.26 11.36 -4.90
CA ALA A 2 29.89 10.84 -4.92
C ALA A 2 29.71 9.91 -3.72
N GLY A 3 28.88 10.32 -2.74
CA GLY A 3 28.48 9.45 -1.64
C GLY A 3 27.65 8.29 -2.19
N LYS A 4 28.08 7.06 -1.93
CA LYS A 4 27.36 5.85 -2.26
C LYS A 4 25.99 5.88 -1.57
N ARG A 5 24.92 5.76 -2.35
CA ARG A 5 23.55 5.58 -1.85
C ARG A 5 23.47 4.23 -1.12
N LYS A 6 23.06 4.25 0.14
CA LYS A 6 22.67 3.03 0.85
C LYS A 6 21.32 2.57 0.28
N THR A 7 21.30 1.39 -0.33
CA THR A 7 20.08 0.71 -0.75
C THR A 7 19.45 0.01 0.46
N MET A 8 18.17 -0.38 0.35
CA MET A 8 17.51 -1.22 1.39
C MET A 8 18.27 -2.53 1.66
N GLU A 9 19.14 -2.97 0.75
CA GLU A 9 20.09 -4.09 0.98
C GLU A 9 21.18 -3.76 2.02
N GLU A 10 21.61 -2.51 2.13
CA GLU A 10 22.62 -2.08 3.11
C GLU A 10 22.05 -1.86 4.52
N LEU A 11 20.72 -1.90 4.69
CA LEU A 11 20.03 -1.95 5.99
C LEU A 11 19.92 -3.40 6.52
N ARG A 12 20.31 -4.39 5.75
CA ARG A 12 20.47 -5.78 6.17
C ARG A 12 21.89 -5.98 6.71
N GLU A 13 22.15 -5.54 7.95
CA GLU A 13 23.34 -6.01 8.64
C GLU A 13 23.19 -7.53 8.90
N PRO A 14 24.18 -8.36 8.55
CA PRO A 14 24.15 -9.77 8.85
C PRO A 14 24.53 -9.98 10.33
N ASP A 15 23.53 -9.93 11.20
CA ASP A 15 23.69 -10.51 12.53
C ASP A 15 23.73 -12.03 12.38
N GLY A 16 24.83 -12.64 12.82
CA GLY A 16 25.15 -14.07 12.71
C GLY A 16 24.28 -15.02 13.53
N THR A 17 22.96 -14.81 13.56
CA THR A 17 21.96 -15.72 14.13
C THR A 17 20.84 -15.79 13.10
N GLY A 18 20.61 -16.97 12.52
CA GLY A 18 19.69 -17.33 11.44
C GLY A 18 18.62 -16.28 11.11
N GLU A 19 18.73 -15.62 9.95
CA GLU A 19 17.82 -14.58 9.50
C GLU A 19 16.36 -15.06 9.62
N SER A 20 15.64 -14.56 10.62
CA SER A 20 14.21 -14.76 10.69
C SER A 20 13.60 -14.02 9.49
N CYS A 21 13.05 -14.76 8.54
CA CYS A 21 12.35 -14.19 7.39
C CYS A 21 11.31 -13.20 7.91
N ARG A 22 11.34 -11.93 7.42
CA ARG A 22 10.42 -10.86 7.85
C ARG A 22 9.40 -10.57 6.76
N ALA A 23 8.17 -10.27 7.18
CA ALA A 23 7.12 -9.77 6.32
C ALA A 23 6.93 -8.26 6.57
N TYR A 24 6.99 -7.48 5.50
CA TYR A 24 6.78 -6.04 5.51
C TYR A 24 5.37 -5.71 5.06
N PHE A 25 4.59 -5.10 5.94
CA PHE A 25 3.23 -4.67 5.63
C PHE A 25 3.21 -3.22 5.14
N HIS A 26 2.48 -3.00 4.05
CA HIS A 26 2.26 -1.68 3.45
C HIS A 26 0.81 -1.26 3.73
N LEU A 27 0.67 -0.27 4.61
CA LEU A 27 -0.61 0.11 5.23
C LEU A 27 -1.30 1.24 4.48
N PRO A 28 -2.65 1.24 4.37
CA PRO A 28 -3.40 2.28 3.69
C PRO A 28 -3.61 3.51 4.58
N GLY A 29 -3.87 4.68 3.97
CA GLY A 29 -4.44 5.82 4.65
C GLY A 29 -3.43 6.78 5.28
N LEU A 30 -2.38 7.13 4.55
CA LEU A 30 -1.36 8.10 4.99
C LEU A 30 -1.96 9.45 5.43
N PHE A 31 -3.04 9.87 4.80
CA PHE A 31 -3.77 11.10 5.12
C PHE A 31 -5.11 10.80 5.80
N GLU A 32 -5.75 9.70 5.40
CA GLU A 32 -7.11 9.34 5.78
C GLU A 32 -7.19 8.78 7.21
N PHE A 33 -6.12 8.13 7.71
CA PHE A 33 -6.11 7.45 9.01
C PHE A 33 -4.96 7.93 9.90
N TYR A 34 -4.64 9.19 9.79
CA TYR A 34 -3.56 9.83 10.56
C TYR A 34 -3.76 9.61 12.07
N ASP A 35 -4.95 9.92 12.60
CA ASP A 35 -5.25 9.78 14.02
C ASP A 35 -5.12 8.33 14.52
N LEU A 36 -5.57 7.36 13.73
CA LEU A 36 -5.36 5.96 14.05
C LEU A 36 -3.86 5.63 14.15
N TYR A 37 -3.04 6.12 13.23
CA TYR A 37 -1.61 5.85 13.25
C TYR A 37 -0.87 6.60 14.35
N GLN A 38 -1.32 7.76 14.78
CA GLN A 38 -0.77 8.45 15.96
C GLN A 38 -0.87 7.61 17.24
N VAL A 39 -1.87 6.73 17.33
CA VAL A 39 -2.05 5.81 18.46
C VAL A 39 -1.42 4.45 18.20
N PHE A 40 -1.64 3.89 17.02
CA PHE A 40 -1.18 2.54 16.69
C PHE A 40 0.35 2.41 16.61
N LEU A 41 1.04 3.39 16.02
CA LEU A 41 2.50 3.30 15.83
C LEU A 41 3.29 3.35 17.15
N PRO A 42 2.97 4.24 18.12
CA PRO A 42 3.58 4.17 19.45
C PRO A 42 3.37 2.82 20.13
N LEU A 43 2.13 2.28 20.06
CA LEU A 43 1.80 0.99 20.64
C LEU A 43 2.60 -0.13 19.98
N PHE A 44 2.65 -0.17 18.64
CA PHE A 44 3.44 -1.13 17.87
C PHE A 44 4.94 -1.08 18.23
N LYS A 45 5.49 0.11 18.46
CA LYS A 45 6.89 0.30 18.83
C LYS A 45 7.17 -0.08 20.28
N LYS A 46 6.29 0.29 21.23
CA LYS A 46 6.49 0.12 22.68
C LYS A 46 6.17 -1.30 23.16
N HIS A 47 5.18 -1.94 22.57
CA HIS A 47 4.65 -3.25 22.97
C HIS A 47 4.81 -4.29 21.87
N ARG A 48 6.08 -4.49 21.43
CA ARG A 48 6.39 -5.47 20.35
C ARG A 48 5.96 -6.89 20.70
N GLU A 49 5.87 -7.24 21.98
CA GLU A 49 5.37 -8.53 22.47
C GLU A 49 3.93 -8.82 22.05
N TYR A 50 3.09 -7.81 21.78
CA TYR A 50 1.71 -7.97 21.32
C TYR A 50 1.62 -8.38 19.84
N PHE A 51 2.67 -8.12 19.08
CA PHE A 51 2.70 -8.29 17.64
C PHE A 51 3.56 -9.48 17.21
N TYR A 52 3.30 -10.01 16.02
CA TYR A 52 4.12 -11.09 15.48
C TYR A 52 5.57 -10.65 15.29
N ASP A 53 6.53 -11.45 15.75
CA ASP A 53 7.96 -11.13 15.70
C ASP A 53 8.51 -11.03 14.27
N TRP A 54 7.86 -11.69 13.34
CA TRP A 54 8.19 -11.72 11.92
C TRP A 54 7.58 -10.56 11.12
N CYS A 55 6.67 -9.75 11.68
CA CYS A 55 6.03 -8.65 10.96
C CYS A 55 6.69 -7.29 11.23
N GLU A 56 6.77 -6.48 10.19
CA GLU A 56 7.24 -5.10 10.23
C GLU A 56 6.32 -4.19 9.40
N ILE A 57 6.29 -2.90 9.70
CA ILE A 57 5.59 -1.91 8.89
C ILE A 57 6.60 -1.33 7.89
N GLY A 58 6.44 -1.69 6.60
CA GLY A 58 7.34 -1.24 5.54
C GLY A 58 7.01 0.15 5.02
N SER A 59 5.73 0.49 4.92
CA SER A 59 5.28 1.82 4.49
C SER A 59 3.84 2.11 4.87
N ILE A 60 3.49 3.40 4.89
CA ILE A 60 2.10 3.87 4.90
C ILE A 60 1.87 4.64 3.60
N TYR A 61 0.76 4.34 2.89
CA TYR A 61 0.50 4.92 1.59
C TYR A 61 -0.85 5.66 1.53
N GLY A 62 -0.90 6.74 0.76
CA GLY A 62 -2.10 7.56 0.56
C GLY A 62 -1.89 8.68 -0.43
N ALA A 63 -2.93 9.47 -0.64
CA ALA A 63 -2.88 10.75 -1.33
C ALA A 63 -4.01 11.63 -0.81
N PRO A 64 -3.86 12.95 -0.79
CA PRO A 64 -4.95 13.86 -0.49
C PRO A 64 -6.17 13.60 -1.39
N ALA A 65 -7.38 13.79 -0.86
CA ALA A 65 -8.64 13.50 -1.57
C ALA A 65 -8.79 14.29 -2.88
N ASP A 66 -8.22 15.49 -2.94
CA ASP A 66 -8.24 16.41 -4.09
C ASP A 66 -7.03 16.28 -5.03
N CYS A 67 -6.23 15.21 -4.88
CA CYS A 67 -5.04 14.99 -5.69
C CYS A 67 -5.42 14.60 -7.14
N LEU A 68 -5.17 15.51 -8.09
CA LEU A 68 -5.45 15.30 -9.52
C LEU A 68 -4.72 14.07 -10.09
N TRP A 69 -3.51 13.76 -9.59
CA TRP A 69 -2.76 12.58 -10.00
C TRP A 69 -3.20 11.29 -9.30
N GLY A 70 -4.12 11.38 -8.33
CA GLY A 70 -4.71 10.22 -7.67
C GLY A 70 -5.60 9.41 -8.61
N GLY A 71 -5.72 8.10 -8.41
CA GLY A 71 -6.51 7.20 -9.26
C GLY A 71 -7.09 5.99 -8.52
N GLY A 72 -6.80 5.88 -7.23
CA GLY A 72 -7.37 4.87 -6.34
C GLY A 72 -8.62 5.37 -5.61
N ARG A 73 -9.35 4.45 -5.00
CA ARG A 73 -10.45 4.76 -4.09
C ARG A 73 -9.88 5.48 -2.86
N VAL A 74 -10.41 6.63 -2.51
CA VAL A 74 -9.88 7.52 -1.46
C VAL A 74 -11.00 7.85 -0.48
N GLY A 75 -10.65 7.86 0.82
CA GLY A 75 -11.47 8.48 1.87
C GLY A 75 -11.16 9.97 2.03
N GLY A 76 -11.86 10.65 2.93
CA GLY A 76 -11.53 12.00 3.37
C GLY A 76 -10.36 11.99 4.37
N GLY A 77 -9.54 13.05 4.37
CA GLY A 77 -8.50 13.29 5.37
C GLY A 77 -8.21 14.78 5.43
N GLU A 78 -8.04 15.32 6.62
CA GLU A 78 -7.87 16.76 6.87
C GLU A 78 -6.40 17.14 7.15
N HIS A 79 -5.50 16.15 7.28
CA HIS A 79 -4.12 16.38 7.67
C HIS A 79 -3.25 16.86 6.50
N THR A 80 -2.29 17.71 6.83
CA THR A 80 -1.35 18.29 5.87
C THR A 80 -0.31 17.26 5.40
N PRO A 81 0.29 17.46 4.22
CA PRO A 81 1.40 16.64 3.76
C PRO A 81 2.60 16.62 4.71
N GLU A 82 2.87 17.73 5.37
CA GLU A 82 3.95 17.89 6.34
C GLU A 82 3.71 17.06 7.61
N GLU A 83 2.48 17.06 8.15
CA GLU A 83 2.11 16.23 9.32
C GLU A 83 2.20 14.75 8.98
N ALA A 84 1.63 14.31 7.87
CA ALA A 84 1.67 12.93 7.42
C ALA A 84 3.13 12.42 7.22
N LEU A 85 4.00 13.27 6.67
CA LEU A 85 5.41 12.97 6.50
C LEU A 85 6.13 12.89 7.85
N ALA A 86 5.91 13.86 8.75
CA ALA A 86 6.52 13.90 10.07
C ALA A 86 6.21 12.65 10.89
N LEU A 87 4.95 12.19 10.88
CA LEU A 87 4.54 10.97 11.57
C LEU A 87 5.32 9.75 11.07
N THR A 88 5.39 9.55 9.75
CA THR A 88 6.11 8.40 9.20
C THR A 88 7.61 8.45 9.48
N GLN A 89 8.21 9.64 9.50
CA GLN A 89 9.61 9.84 9.84
C GLN A 89 9.94 9.51 11.29
N GLU A 90 9.07 9.91 12.22
CA GLU A 90 9.21 9.64 13.66
C GLU A 90 9.37 8.14 13.95
N TYR A 91 8.67 7.30 13.16
CA TYR A 91 8.71 5.85 13.31
C TYR A 91 9.65 5.14 12.31
N GLY A 92 10.39 5.88 11.49
CA GLY A 92 11.29 5.29 10.50
C GLY A 92 10.58 4.51 9.40
N ILE A 93 9.33 4.87 9.09
CA ILE A 93 8.46 4.20 8.12
C ILE A 93 8.45 4.99 6.81
N SER A 94 8.52 4.31 5.67
CA SER A 94 8.43 4.96 4.36
C SER A 94 7.02 5.48 4.09
N ALA A 95 6.91 6.76 3.70
CA ALA A 95 5.67 7.33 3.19
C ALA A 95 5.57 7.09 1.68
N ARG A 96 4.40 6.65 1.18
CA ARG A 96 4.17 6.43 -0.25
C ARG A 96 2.99 7.26 -0.76
N LEU A 97 3.23 8.10 -1.73
CA LEU A 97 2.18 8.84 -2.43
C LEU A 97 1.48 7.93 -3.45
N THR A 98 0.15 7.94 -3.47
CA THR A 98 -0.63 7.18 -4.45
C THR A 98 -1.03 8.07 -5.62
N LEU A 99 -0.17 8.16 -6.63
CA LEU A 99 -0.33 8.97 -7.83
C LEU A 99 -0.66 8.06 -9.02
N SER A 100 -1.78 7.34 -8.91
CA SER A 100 -2.13 6.22 -9.80
C SER A 100 -3.23 6.53 -10.81
N ASN A 101 -3.44 7.82 -11.15
CA ASN A 101 -4.36 8.21 -12.22
C ASN A 101 -3.89 7.64 -13.57
N SER A 102 -4.77 6.88 -14.23
CA SER A 102 -4.47 6.17 -15.48
C SER A 102 -4.65 7.02 -16.74
N LEU A 103 -5.24 8.22 -16.63
CA LEU A 103 -5.68 9.05 -17.75
C LEU A 103 -4.93 10.38 -17.86
N LEU A 104 -3.78 10.48 -17.20
CA LEU A 104 -2.96 11.69 -17.22
C LEU A 104 -2.46 12.02 -18.63
N ARG A 105 -2.46 13.32 -18.95
CA ARG A 105 -1.89 13.91 -20.14
C ARG A 105 -0.82 14.94 -19.74
N LYS A 106 -0.08 15.46 -20.72
CA LYS A 106 1.02 16.42 -20.46
C LYS A 106 0.58 17.66 -19.70
N GLU A 107 -0.61 18.20 -20.02
CA GLU A 107 -1.18 19.38 -19.35
C GLU A 107 -1.42 19.16 -17.84
N HIS A 108 -1.69 17.93 -17.43
CA HIS A 108 -1.91 17.60 -16.01
C HIS A 108 -0.61 17.58 -15.19
N LEU A 109 0.56 17.48 -15.83
CA LEU A 109 1.84 17.43 -15.13
C LEU A 109 2.23 18.78 -14.49
N THR A 110 1.61 19.87 -14.93
CA THR A 110 1.85 21.21 -14.40
C THR A 110 1.00 21.58 -13.19
N ASP A 111 0.18 20.64 -12.69
CA ASP A 111 -0.65 20.87 -11.51
C ASP A 111 0.20 21.31 -10.31
N ALA A 112 -0.09 22.50 -9.77
CA ALA A 112 0.74 23.12 -8.73
C ALA A 112 0.67 22.37 -7.39
N ARG A 113 -0.51 21.82 -7.03
CA ARG A 113 -0.72 21.10 -5.76
C ARG A 113 0.00 19.75 -5.77
N CYS A 114 -0.15 18.99 -6.85
CA CYS A 114 0.54 17.70 -7.00
C CYS A 114 2.07 17.89 -7.00
N ASN A 115 2.57 18.92 -7.66
CA ASN A 115 3.99 19.25 -7.65
C ASN A 115 4.47 19.71 -6.26
N GLN A 116 3.67 20.49 -5.53
CA GLN A 116 3.99 20.87 -4.14
C GLN A 116 4.06 19.65 -3.23
N LEU A 117 3.10 18.73 -3.34
CA LEU A 117 3.10 17.46 -2.62
C LEU A 117 4.40 16.69 -2.84
N CYS A 118 4.85 16.55 -4.10
CA CYS A 118 6.11 15.90 -4.42
C CYS A 118 7.31 16.60 -3.80
N ARG A 119 7.35 17.94 -3.78
CA ARG A 119 8.44 18.71 -3.15
C ARG A 119 8.53 18.46 -1.65
N VAL A 120 7.41 18.29 -0.96
CA VAL A 120 7.39 17.98 0.48
C VAL A 120 8.03 16.61 0.72
N PHE A 121 7.57 15.59 0.01
CA PHE A 121 7.99 14.20 0.27
C PHE A 121 9.40 13.86 -0.23
N THR A 122 9.98 14.64 -1.16
CA THR A 122 11.37 14.46 -1.61
C THR A 122 12.42 15.14 -0.74
N LYS A 123 12.01 15.97 0.23
CA LYS A 123 12.96 16.61 1.18
C LYS A 123 13.65 15.60 2.09
N VAL A 124 13.03 14.45 2.32
CA VAL A 124 13.49 13.43 3.25
C VAL A 124 14.14 12.28 2.49
N GLN A 125 15.34 11.93 2.92
CA GLN A 125 16.13 10.89 2.28
C GLN A 125 16.13 9.55 3.04
N SER A 126 15.78 9.56 4.34
CA SER A 126 15.75 8.34 5.15
C SER A 126 14.66 8.45 6.23
N PRO A 127 13.65 7.55 6.20
CA PRO A 127 13.42 6.59 5.13
C PRO A 127 13.00 7.26 3.82
N GLN A 128 13.43 6.73 2.70
CA GLN A 128 13.09 7.26 1.37
C GLN A 128 11.58 7.16 1.13
N SER A 129 10.97 8.23 0.63
CA SER A 129 9.57 8.22 0.21
C SER A 129 9.39 7.53 -1.14
N GLY A 130 8.22 6.91 -1.34
CA GLY A 130 7.88 6.23 -2.59
C GLY A 130 6.66 6.80 -3.29
N VAL A 131 6.47 6.40 -4.55
CA VAL A 131 5.28 6.73 -5.33
C VAL A 131 4.67 5.47 -5.93
N ILE A 132 3.39 5.22 -5.64
CA ILE A 132 2.60 4.19 -6.31
C ILE A 132 2.02 4.80 -7.58
N ILE A 133 2.38 4.27 -8.74
CA ILE A 133 2.16 4.92 -10.02
C ILE A 133 1.55 3.98 -11.07
N HIS A 134 0.67 4.52 -11.92
CA HIS A 134 0.09 3.85 -13.07
C HIS A 134 0.70 4.33 -14.39
N SER A 135 0.77 5.65 -14.57
CA SER A 135 1.12 6.30 -15.82
C SER A 135 2.63 6.36 -16.04
N ASP A 136 3.12 5.81 -17.16
CA ASP A 136 4.52 5.92 -17.54
C ASP A 136 4.91 7.37 -17.90
N LEU A 137 3.95 8.18 -18.35
CA LEU A 137 4.15 9.62 -18.56
C LEU A 137 4.51 10.32 -17.24
N LEU A 138 3.74 10.04 -16.18
CA LEU A 138 4.00 10.61 -14.86
C LEU A 138 5.29 10.03 -14.26
N LEU A 139 5.54 8.73 -14.43
CA LEU A 139 6.78 8.08 -13.95
C LEU A 139 8.01 8.83 -14.49
N LYS A 140 8.07 9.01 -15.80
CA LYS A 140 9.18 9.74 -16.44
C LYS A 140 9.32 11.17 -15.92
N TYR A 141 8.20 11.89 -15.80
CA TYR A 141 8.20 13.24 -15.25
C TYR A 141 8.76 13.30 -13.84
N LEU A 142 8.32 12.39 -12.96
CA LEU A 142 8.79 12.35 -11.56
C LEU A 142 10.27 11.95 -11.46
N GLN A 143 10.76 11.05 -12.29
CA GLN A 143 12.17 10.68 -12.34
C GLN A 143 13.07 11.88 -12.72
N GLU A 144 12.60 12.72 -13.63
CA GLU A 144 13.32 13.91 -14.09
C GLU A 144 13.24 15.07 -13.07
N GLN A 145 12.05 15.31 -12.47
CA GLN A 145 11.81 16.48 -11.63
C GLN A 145 12.04 16.20 -10.13
N TYR A 146 11.86 14.95 -9.69
CA TYR A 146 11.89 14.52 -8.28
C TYR A 146 12.66 13.21 -8.10
N PRO A 147 13.98 13.17 -8.35
CA PRO A 147 14.79 11.93 -8.37
C PRO A 147 14.95 11.27 -7.00
N GLY A 148 14.39 11.86 -5.94
CA GLY A 148 14.44 11.30 -4.59
C GLY A 148 13.45 10.18 -4.31
N PHE A 149 12.48 9.89 -5.18
CA PHE A 149 11.49 8.83 -4.99
C PHE A 149 11.99 7.46 -5.46
N TYR A 150 11.50 6.41 -4.79
CA TYR A 150 11.38 5.08 -5.41
C TYR A 150 9.95 4.85 -5.92
N TYR A 151 9.77 3.87 -6.81
CA TYR A 151 8.50 3.69 -7.50
C TYR A 151 7.91 2.30 -7.27
N VAL A 152 6.58 2.25 -7.14
CA VAL A 152 5.77 1.05 -7.01
C VAL A 152 4.78 0.99 -8.16
N SER A 153 4.77 -0.09 -8.94
CA SER A 153 3.77 -0.30 -9.98
C SER A 153 2.42 -0.60 -9.37
N SER A 154 1.40 0.20 -9.74
CA SER A 154 0.07 0.16 -9.12
C SER A 154 -0.76 -1.05 -9.56
N THR A 155 -1.52 -1.63 -8.63
CA THR A 155 -2.57 -2.62 -8.92
C THR A 155 -3.66 -2.09 -9.88
N THR A 156 -3.81 -0.76 -10.01
CA THR A 156 -4.76 -0.15 -10.97
C THR A 156 -4.44 -0.48 -12.43
N LYS A 157 -3.23 -0.96 -12.73
CA LYS A 157 -2.87 -1.50 -14.07
C LYS A 157 -3.64 -2.76 -14.41
N VAL A 158 -4.18 -3.48 -13.41
CA VAL A 158 -5.01 -4.69 -13.58
C VAL A 158 -4.30 -5.75 -14.43
N LEU A 159 -3.09 -6.11 -14.02
CA LEU A 159 -2.25 -7.11 -14.70
C LEU A 159 -2.74 -8.52 -14.36
N THR A 160 -3.73 -9.03 -15.09
CA THR A 160 -4.40 -10.30 -14.81
C THR A 160 -3.70 -11.53 -15.37
N GLN A 161 -2.75 -11.32 -16.29
CA GLN A 161 -1.95 -12.41 -16.87
C GLN A 161 -0.60 -12.47 -16.17
N PHE A 162 -0.16 -13.66 -15.81
CA PHE A 162 1.13 -13.84 -15.12
C PHE A 162 2.31 -13.32 -15.96
N SER A 163 2.26 -13.46 -17.29
CA SER A 163 3.27 -12.90 -18.20
C SER A 163 3.35 -11.38 -18.15
N GLN A 164 2.22 -10.69 -17.96
CA GLN A 164 2.20 -9.23 -17.77
C GLN A 164 2.87 -8.86 -16.45
N LEU A 165 2.59 -9.61 -15.37
CA LEU A 165 3.26 -9.44 -14.08
C LEU A 165 4.76 -9.63 -14.20
N GLU A 166 5.23 -10.73 -14.85
CA GLU A 166 6.67 -10.96 -15.04
C GLU A 166 7.35 -9.85 -15.82
N ASN A 167 6.71 -9.34 -16.88
CA ASN A 167 7.23 -8.21 -17.65
C ASN A 167 7.34 -6.95 -16.80
N GLU A 168 6.35 -6.67 -15.96
CA GLU A 168 6.38 -5.51 -15.07
C GLU A 168 7.43 -5.65 -13.97
N LEU A 169 7.62 -6.85 -13.39
CA LEU A 169 8.67 -7.15 -12.42
C LEU A 169 10.09 -6.98 -12.99
N ARG A 170 10.29 -7.17 -14.29
CA ARG A 170 11.59 -6.98 -14.98
C ARG A 170 11.94 -5.52 -15.23
N ARG A 171 11.02 -4.60 -15.05
CA ARG A 171 11.27 -3.17 -15.19
C ARG A 171 12.11 -2.68 -14.02
N ASP A 172 13.28 -2.12 -14.30
CA ASP A 172 14.24 -1.67 -13.27
C ASP A 172 13.76 -0.39 -12.55
N GLU A 173 12.83 0.34 -13.16
CA GLU A 173 12.25 1.57 -12.56
C GLU A 173 11.42 1.27 -11.32
N PHE A 174 10.87 0.06 -11.17
CA PHE A 174 10.03 -0.31 -10.04
C PHE A 174 10.81 -1.08 -8.98
N GLN A 175 10.76 -0.58 -7.75
CA GLN A 175 11.21 -1.31 -6.57
C GLN A 175 10.19 -2.39 -6.17
N PHE A 176 8.89 -2.08 -6.29
CA PHE A 176 7.81 -3.04 -6.04
C PHE A 176 6.78 -3.02 -7.16
N VAL A 177 6.09 -4.14 -7.32
CA VAL A 177 4.99 -4.31 -8.26
C VAL A 177 3.82 -4.96 -7.53
N VAL A 178 2.65 -4.31 -7.55
CA VAL A 178 1.44 -4.84 -6.94
C VAL A 178 0.66 -5.62 -8.01
N PRO A 179 0.66 -6.97 -8.00
CA PRO A 179 -0.09 -7.76 -8.95
C PRO A 179 -1.61 -7.56 -8.79
N ASP A 180 -2.37 -7.97 -9.79
CA ASP A 180 -3.79 -8.15 -9.59
C ASP A 180 -4.04 -9.29 -8.60
N PHE A 181 -4.93 -9.10 -7.61
CA PHE A 181 -5.18 -10.05 -6.54
C PHE A 181 -5.60 -11.46 -7.01
N ARG A 182 -6.11 -11.57 -8.24
CA ARG A 182 -6.45 -12.86 -8.86
C ARG A 182 -5.23 -13.75 -9.13
N LEU A 183 -4.03 -13.17 -9.13
CA LEU A 183 -2.77 -13.91 -9.27
C LEU A 183 -2.19 -14.37 -7.92
N ASN A 184 -2.76 -13.91 -6.79
CA ASN A 184 -2.22 -14.20 -5.46
C ASN A 184 -1.99 -15.68 -5.19
N LYS A 185 -2.92 -16.55 -5.58
CA LYS A 185 -2.86 -18.00 -5.31
C LYS A 185 -2.25 -18.83 -6.45
N ASN A 186 -1.61 -18.20 -7.42
CA ASN A 186 -0.93 -18.93 -8.52
C ASN A 186 0.44 -19.46 -8.07
N PHE A 187 0.43 -20.33 -7.04
CA PHE A 187 1.64 -20.76 -6.33
C PHE A 187 2.69 -21.43 -7.22
N ASP A 188 2.28 -22.20 -8.24
CA ASP A 188 3.22 -22.87 -9.13
C ASP A 188 4.05 -21.87 -9.94
N ARG A 189 3.39 -20.83 -10.48
CA ARG A 189 4.08 -19.78 -11.22
C ARG A 189 4.90 -18.87 -10.29
N LEU A 190 4.35 -18.53 -9.11
CA LEU A 190 5.02 -17.72 -8.09
C LEU A 190 6.30 -18.40 -7.59
N ARG A 191 6.28 -19.70 -7.35
CA ARG A 191 7.46 -20.48 -6.94
C ARG A 191 8.58 -20.41 -7.97
N GLY A 192 8.23 -20.41 -9.26
CA GLY A 192 9.16 -20.34 -10.38
C GLY A 192 9.82 -18.98 -10.61
N LEU A 193 9.39 -17.90 -9.94
CA LEU A 193 10.03 -16.59 -10.06
C LEU A 193 11.45 -16.62 -9.51
N GLN A 194 12.37 -15.91 -10.19
CA GLN A 194 13.72 -15.68 -9.68
C GLN A 194 13.70 -14.91 -8.35
N PRO A 195 14.62 -15.16 -7.39
CA PRO A 195 14.63 -14.50 -6.09
C PRO A 195 14.50 -12.98 -6.18
N ARG A 196 15.33 -12.31 -7.00
CA ARG A 196 15.28 -10.86 -7.21
C ARG A 196 13.91 -10.32 -7.67
N LEU A 197 13.10 -11.15 -8.36
CA LEU A 197 11.76 -10.77 -8.78
C LEU A 197 10.75 -10.98 -7.66
N LYS A 198 10.96 -11.98 -6.80
CA LYS A 198 10.12 -12.22 -5.62
C LYS A 198 10.20 -11.06 -4.63
N ASP A 199 11.38 -10.49 -4.42
CA ASP A 199 11.59 -9.31 -3.55
C ASP A 199 10.78 -8.09 -4.02
N LYS A 200 10.46 -8.01 -5.31
CA LYS A 200 9.66 -6.92 -5.89
C LYS A 200 8.15 -7.13 -5.81
N VAL A 201 7.67 -8.34 -5.54
CA VAL A 201 6.22 -8.60 -5.49
C VAL A 201 5.62 -8.08 -4.19
N GLU A 202 4.65 -7.17 -4.28
CA GLU A 202 3.88 -6.64 -3.15
C GLU A 202 2.43 -7.13 -3.27
N PHE A 203 2.06 -8.16 -2.53
CA PHE A 203 0.75 -8.81 -2.62
C PHE A 203 -0.35 -7.98 -1.94
N LEU A 204 -1.45 -7.77 -2.66
CA LEU A 204 -2.67 -7.17 -2.10
C LEU A 204 -3.47 -8.24 -1.35
N CYS A 205 -3.47 -8.19 0.01
CA CYS A 205 -3.91 -9.30 0.84
C CYS A 205 -5.44 -9.41 0.97
N ASN A 206 -6.14 -8.28 1.09
CA ASN A 206 -7.53 -8.18 1.52
C ASN A 206 -8.43 -7.49 0.50
N GLU A 207 -8.19 -7.69 -0.79
CA GLU A 207 -9.02 -7.07 -1.83
C GLU A 207 -10.49 -7.51 -1.73
N CYS A 208 -11.40 -6.54 -1.70
CA CYS A 208 -12.84 -6.76 -1.63
C CYS A 208 -13.53 -6.84 -2.99
N CYS A 209 -12.83 -6.52 -4.07
CA CYS A 209 -13.39 -6.58 -5.40
C CYS A 209 -13.79 -8.02 -5.77
N TRP A 210 -14.95 -8.17 -6.40
CA TRP A 210 -15.40 -9.49 -6.85
C TRP A 210 -14.35 -10.17 -7.74
N PHE A 211 -14.02 -11.42 -7.44
CA PHE A 211 -12.97 -12.17 -8.11
C PHE A 211 -13.25 -12.32 -9.63
N GLY A 212 -14.52 -12.49 -10.01
CA GLY A 212 -14.98 -12.57 -11.40
C GLY A 212 -15.14 -11.23 -12.13
N CYS A 213 -14.76 -10.09 -11.52
CA CYS A 213 -15.03 -8.77 -12.10
C CYS A 213 -14.23 -8.52 -13.39
N ALA A 214 -14.93 -8.35 -14.51
CA ALA A 214 -14.35 -7.96 -15.81
C ALA A 214 -14.15 -6.43 -15.92
N ASP A 215 -14.81 -5.64 -15.10
CA ASP A 215 -14.87 -4.18 -15.21
C ASP A 215 -13.91 -3.43 -14.27
N ARG A 216 -13.03 -4.15 -13.54
CA ARG A 216 -12.09 -3.55 -12.57
C ARG A 216 -11.28 -2.40 -13.18
N LYS A 217 -10.76 -2.57 -14.40
CA LYS A 217 -10.02 -1.52 -15.10
C LYS A 217 -10.89 -0.28 -15.36
N LYS A 218 -12.12 -0.49 -15.85
CA LYS A 218 -13.09 0.61 -16.08
C LYS A 218 -13.45 1.35 -14.79
N CYS A 219 -13.55 0.62 -13.66
CA CYS A 219 -13.77 1.21 -12.35
C CYS A 219 -12.63 2.19 -11.99
N TYR A 220 -11.36 1.80 -12.15
CA TYR A 220 -10.22 2.70 -11.91
C TYR A 220 -10.12 3.86 -12.90
N GLU A 221 -10.49 3.63 -14.17
CA GLU A 221 -10.58 4.71 -15.16
C GLU A 221 -11.67 5.72 -14.82
N ALA A 222 -12.82 5.26 -14.28
CA ALA A 222 -13.88 6.16 -13.83
C ALA A 222 -13.42 7.03 -12.63
N VAL A 223 -12.72 6.44 -11.66
CA VAL A 223 -12.10 7.21 -10.56
C VAL A 223 -11.09 8.21 -11.11
N SER A 224 -10.26 7.80 -12.06
CA SER A 224 -9.26 8.68 -12.70
C SER A 224 -9.91 9.86 -13.42
N ARG A 225 -11.01 9.63 -14.16
CA ARG A 225 -11.80 10.71 -14.80
C ARG A 225 -12.37 11.67 -13.78
N ARG A 226 -12.98 11.17 -12.71
CA ARG A 226 -13.55 12.01 -11.65
C ARG A 226 -12.50 12.91 -11.00
N ASN A 227 -11.28 12.42 -10.79
CA ASN A 227 -10.19 13.25 -10.26
C ASN A 227 -9.70 14.32 -11.25
N LEU A 228 -9.90 14.11 -12.56
CA LEU A 228 -9.58 15.11 -13.58
C LEU A 228 -10.73 16.09 -13.85
N SER A 229 -11.99 15.66 -13.60
CA SER A 229 -13.19 16.46 -13.83
C SER A 229 -14.29 16.02 -12.89
N SER A 230 -14.77 16.93 -12.04
CA SER A 230 -15.83 16.66 -11.05
C SER A 230 -17.23 16.40 -11.65
N THR A 231 -17.39 16.49 -12.97
CA THR A 231 -18.68 16.36 -13.67
C THR A 231 -18.97 14.96 -14.17
N GLU A 232 -18.03 14.02 -14.02
CA GLU A 232 -18.23 12.64 -14.49
C GLU A 232 -19.21 11.87 -13.60
N PRO A 233 -20.11 11.05 -14.21
CA PRO A 233 -21.03 10.23 -13.45
C PRO A 233 -20.28 9.18 -12.60
N GLU A 234 -20.88 8.82 -11.48
CA GLU A 234 -20.34 7.79 -10.60
C GLU A 234 -20.39 6.41 -11.28
N PHE A 235 -19.33 5.63 -11.09
CA PHE A 235 -19.26 4.27 -11.60
C PHE A 235 -20.05 3.32 -10.69
N HIS A 236 -21.13 2.73 -11.20
CA HIS A 236 -21.90 1.74 -10.46
C HIS A 236 -21.26 0.35 -10.59
N CYS A 237 -20.86 -0.21 -9.46
CA CYS A 237 -20.30 -1.56 -9.38
C CYS A 237 -21.41 -2.59 -9.66
N LYS A 238 -21.13 -3.55 -10.55
CA LYS A 238 -22.05 -4.64 -10.91
C LYS A 238 -21.76 -5.95 -10.18
N SER A 239 -20.87 -5.92 -9.18
CA SER A 239 -20.56 -7.13 -8.43
C SER A 239 -21.76 -7.59 -7.59
N PRO A 240 -21.93 -8.90 -7.37
CA PRO A 240 -22.91 -9.40 -6.41
C PRO A 240 -22.72 -8.74 -5.04
N GLY A 241 -23.80 -8.19 -4.46
CA GLY A 241 -23.76 -7.52 -3.15
C GLY A 241 -22.97 -6.22 -3.10
N ALA A 242 -22.81 -5.51 -4.23
CA ALA A 242 -22.14 -4.20 -4.26
C ALA A 242 -22.76 -3.17 -3.32
N ASP A 243 -24.09 -3.25 -3.13
CA ASP A 243 -24.85 -2.30 -2.30
C ASP A 243 -24.83 -2.64 -0.80
N GLU A 244 -24.28 -3.80 -0.42
CA GLU A 244 -24.26 -4.24 0.99
C GLU A 244 -23.07 -3.67 1.79
N GLY A 245 -22.22 -2.87 1.15
CA GLY A 245 -21.03 -2.31 1.74
C GLY A 245 -19.91 -3.33 1.94
N TYR A 246 -18.77 -2.83 2.41
CA TYR A 246 -17.60 -3.65 2.72
C TYR A 246 -17.74 -4.31 4.11
N ARG A 247 -17.38 -5.58 4.20
CA ARG A 247 -17.27 -6.31 5.47
C ARG A 247 -15.97 -7.10 5.51
N PHE A 248 -15.36 -7.17 6.69
CA PHE A 248 -14.12 -7.94 6.91
C PHE A 248 -14.29 -9.42 6.52
N SER A 249 -15.40 -10.05 6.93
CA SER A 249 -15.71 -11.44 6.60
C SER A 249 -15.79 -11.69 5.08
N ARG A 250 -16.30 -10.73 4.32
CA ARG A 250 -16.35 -10.82 2.85
C ARG A 250 -14.98 -10.81 2.19
N ALA A 251 -14.03 -10.05 2.72
CA ALA A 251 -12.66 -10.09 2.22
C ALA A 251 -12.06 -11.48 2.39
N MET A 252 -12.33 -12.15 3.52
CA MET A 252 -11.84 -13.51 3.79
C MET A 252 -12.43 -14.57 2.85
N GLU A 253 -13.65 -14.36 2.35
CA GLU A 253 -14.30 -15.25 1.37
C GLU A 253 -13.75 -15.09 -0.06
N ASN A 254 -12.99 -14.03 -0.32
CA ASN A 254 -12.43 -13.79 -1.65
C ASN A 254 -11.36 -14.84 -1.97
N PRO A 255 -11.43 -15.54 -3.12
CA PRO A 255 -10.41 -16.53 -3.50
C PRO A 255 -8.98 -15.98 -3.55
N GLY A 256 -8.81 -14.67 -3.76
CA GLY A 256 -7.52 -13.99 -3.74
C GLY A 256 -7.05 -13.55 -2.36
N PHE A 257 -7.85 -13.72 -1.29
CA PHE A 257 -7.48 -13.34 0.06
C PHE A 257 -6.23 -14.09 0.54
N ILE A 258 -5.32 -13.39 1.18
CA ILE A 258 -4.11 -13.95 1.78
C ILE A 258 -4.25 -13.85 3.30
N SER A 259 -4.37 -14.99 3.96
CA SER A 259 -4.45 -15.07 5.42
C SER A 259 -3.06 -14.95 6.08
N VAL A 260 -3.05 -14.69 7.39
CA VAL A 260 -1.81 -14.73 8.21
C VAL A 260 -1.13 -16.09 8.08
N GLU A 261 -1.92 -17.16 8.11
CA GLU A 261 -1.41 -18.52 7.94
C GLU A 261 -0.80 -18.76 6.56
N ASP A 262 -1.41 -18.23 5.48
CA ASP A 262 -0.81 -18.28 4.14
C ASP A 262 0.53 -17.56 4.11
N ILE A 263 0.61 -16.35 4.72
CA ILE A 263 1.86 -15.57 4.77
C ILE A 263 2.97 -16.41 5.40
N GLN A 264 2.74 -16.94 6.59
CA GLN A 264 3.74 -17.70 7.35
C GLN A 264 4.12 -19.03 6.68
N ASN A 265 3.11 -19.79 6.21
CA ASN A 265 3.32 -21.17 5.79
C ASN A 265 3.55 -21.34 4.29
N ARG A 266 3.28 -20.31 3.47
CA ARG A 266 3.39 -20.41 2.01
C ARG A 266 4.25 -19.31 1.41
N TYR A 267 3.92 -18.02 1.65
CA TYR A 267 4.61 -16.92 0.97
C TYR A 267 6.03 -16.71 1.50
N MET A 268 6.21 -16.61 2.82
CA MET A 268 7.54 -16.43 3.41
C MET A 268 8.50 -17.58 3.09
N PRO A 269 8.10 -18.88 3.18
CA PRO A 269 8.95 -19.99 2.76
C PRO A 269 9.28 -20.01 1.27
N MET A 270 8.46 -19.38 0.42
CA MET A 270 8.76 -19.20 -1.00
C MET A 270 9.70 -18.02 -1.28
N GLY A 271 10.04 -17.21 -0.27
CA GLY A 271 10.91 -16.04 -0.40
C GLY A 271 10.18 -14.73 -0.71
N PHE A 272 8.89 -14.61 -0.39
CA PHE A 272 8.15 -13.35 -0.51
C PHE A 272 8.05 -12.66 0.83
N SER A 273 8.19 -11.32 0.83
CA SER A 273 8.25 -10.53 2.05
C SER A 273 7.36 -9.28 2.05
N ASN A 274 6.69 -8.92 0.96
CA ASN A 274 5.95 -7.66 0.90
C ASN A 274 4.45 -7.89 0.73
N PHE A 275 3.67 -7.35 1.69
CA PHE A 275 2.22 -7.56 1.81
C PHE A 275 1.50 -6.21 1.98
N LYS A 276 0.52 -5.96 1.14
CA LYS A 276 -0.25 -4.72 1.12
C LYS A 276 -1.64 -4.93 1.67
N ILE A 277 -2.02 -4.10 2.63
CA ILE A 277 -3.40 -4.00 3.11
C ILE A 277 -4.09 -2.89 2.32
N GLU A 278 -5.22 -3.16 1.70
CA GLU A 278 -6.05 -2.13 1.07
C GLU A 278 -7.05 -1.56 2.07
N GLY A 279 -7.64 -0.39 1.72
CA GLY A 279 -8.80 0.08 2.45
C GLY A 279 -8.88 1.58 2.71
N ARG A 280 -8.21 2.44 1.93
CA ARG A 280 -8.24 3.89 2.12
C ARG A 280 -9.66 4.50 2.19
N GLY A 281 -10.66 3.85 1.61
CA GLY A 281 -12.06 4.27 1.64
C GLY A 281 -12.92 3.52 2.66
N LEU A 282 -12.34 2.70 3.57
CA LEU A 282 -13.10 1.80 4.43
C LEU A 282 -13.39 2.35 5.84
N GLY A 283 -12.70 3.43 6.24
CA GLY A 283 -12.76 3.98 7.60
C GLY A 283 -11.79 3.33 8.58
N SER A 284 -11.42 4.09 9.61
CA SER A 284 -10.40 3.71 10.59
C SER A 284 -10.76 2.45 11.37
N ALA A 285 -12.05 2.23 11.68
CA ALA A 285 -12.50 1.04 12.41
C ALA A 285 -12.19 -0.26 11.67
N LEU A 286 -12.50 -0.33 10.36
CA LEU A 286 -12.19 -1.53 9.55
C LEU A 286 -10.68 -1.70 9.35
N ILE A 287 -9.95 -0.61 9.22
CA ILE A 287 -8.49 -0.68 9.10
C ILE A 287 -7.88 -1.21 10.39
N LEU A 288 -8.35 -0.75 11.55
CA LEU A 288 -7.91 -1.30 12.83
C LEU A 288 -8.14 -2.83 12.89
N GLU A 289 -9.29 -3.34 12.46
CA GLU A 289 -9.53 -4.79 12.43
C GLU A 289 -8.55 -5.53 11.52
N PHE A 290 -8.13 -4.95 10.38
CA PHE A 290 -7.08 -5.54 9.56
C PHE A 290 -5.70 -5.47 10.22
N LEU A 291 -5.36 -4.38 10.93
CA LEU A 291 -4.12 -4.29 11.70
C LEU A 291 -4.07 -5.34 12.82
N LEU A 292 -5.19 -5.52 13.52
CA LEU A 292 -5.32 -6.57 14.52
C LEU A 292 -5.15 -7.96 13.90
N TYR A 293 -5.80 -8.22 12.78
CA TYR A 293 -5.74 -9.52 12.12
C TYR A 293 -4.34 -9.87 11.61
N TYR A 294 -3.67 -8.93 10.91
CA TYR A 294 -2.41 -9.22 10.24
C TYR A 294 -1.17 -9.05 11.10
N LEU A 295 -1.19 -8.13 12.06
CA LEU A 295 0.01 -7.75 12.80
C LEU A 295 0.00 -8.25 14.23
N THR A 296 -1.19 -8.40 14.86
CA THR A 296 -1.32 -8.65 16.30
C THR A 296 -1.52 -10.14 16.58
N LYS A 297 -0.76 -10.67 17.54
CA LYS A 297 -0.96 -12.04 18.03
C LYS A 297 -2.38 -12.21 18.59
N PRO A 298 -3.08 -13.34 18.33
CA PRO A 298 -4.49 -13.51 18.69
C PRO A 298 -4.80 -13.22 20.17
N GLU A 299 -3.91 -13.61 21.07
CA GLU A 299 -4.05 -13.42 22.52
C GLU A 299 -4.01 -11.96 22.97
N TYR A 300 -3.44 -11.07 22.15
CA TYR A 300 -3.32 -9.62 22.45
C TYR A 300 -4.29 -8.74 21.66
N GLN A 301 -5.10 -9.29 20.75
CA GLN A 301 -6.01 -8.49 19.92
C GLN A 301 -7.02 -7.66 20.74
N ILE A 302 -7.49 -8.22 21.88
CA ILE A 302 -8.38 -7.50 22.78
C ILE A 302 -7.63 -6.34 23.45
N HIS A 303 -6.43 -6.57 23.97
CA HIS A 303 -5.63 -5.53 24.60
C HIS A 303 -5.33 -4.38 23.65
N VAL A 304 -4.85 -4.66 22.45
CA VAL A 304 -4.56 -3.64 21.44
C VAL A 304 -5.82 -2.84 21.08
N ARG A 305 -6.98 -3.52 20.97
CA ARG A 305 -8.25 -2.84 20.70
C ARG A 305 -8.67 -1.95 21.86
N GLU A 306 -8.54 -2.41 23.10
CA GLU A 306 -8.86 -1.65 24.31
C GLU A 306 -7.96 -0.42 24.43
N ASP A 307 -6.65 -0.55 24.26
CA ASP A 307 -5.69 0.56 24.29
C ASP A 307 -6.03 1.64 23.26
N ILE A 308 -6.50 1.25 22.07
CA ILE A 308 -6.87 2.21 21.02
C ILE A 308 -8.23 2.86 21.29
N TYR A 309 -9.26 2.08 21.62
CA TYR A 309 -10.63 2.62 21.78
C TYR A 309 -10.87 3.29 23.12
N LEU A 310 -10.40 2.69 24.23
CA LEU A 310 -10.74 3.12 25.55
C LEU A 310 -9.74 4.15 26.09
N ASP A 311 -8.45 3.89 25.96
CA ASP A 311 -7.42 4.74 26.54
C ASP A 311 -7.15 6.00 25.72
N ASN A 312 -7.32 5.93 24.40
CA ASN A 312 -7.09 7.05 23.51
C ASN A 312 -8.38 7.72 22.99
N MET A 313 -9.54 7.19 23.36
CA MET A 313 -10.86 7.77 23.05
C MET A 313 -11.01 8.13 21.56
N LEU A 314 -10.46 7.31 20.67
CA LEU A 314 -10.60 7.52 19.24
C LEU A 314 -12.03 7.26 18.81
N ASP A 315 -12.67 8.27 18.22
CA ASP A 315 -13.95 8.13 17.52
C ASP A 315 -13.67 7.55 16.13
N LEU A 316 -13.74 6.21 16.03
CA LEU A 316 -13.46 5.46 14.80
C LEU A 316 -14.71 5.14 13.98
N PHE A 317 -15.88 5.66 14.34
CA PHE A 317 -17.17 5.41 13.69
C PHE A 317 -17.69 6.61 12.91
#